data_754eba89824587dbbf1a49651962090f
#
_entry.id   754eba89824587dbbf1a49651962090f
#
_cell.length_a   1.000
_cell.length_b   1.000
_cell.length_c   1.000
_cell.angle_alpha   90.00
_cell.angle_beta   90.00
_cell.angle_gamma   90.00
#
_symmetry.space_group_name_H-M   'P 1'
#
loop_
_entity.id
_entity.type
_entity.pdbx_description
1 polymer ?
#
loop_
_entity_poly.entity_id
_entity_poly.type
_entity_poly.pdbx_seq_one_letter_code
_entity_poly.pdbx_strand_id
1 'polypeptide(L)'
;ERTPVALRYSDGSTATRRVDWDTAALGDMRRALDDGALGPGARVEVHGSVRAPRYPVPFAVERADPSVFAWSFNGEPMFMFIATEDADGNCVDPRGGATHMPLRVAGSIAELADAADGRAHEIDLLARGDLNSEGRAMTGCFWAPELHVIDGRLSILFMPCFDGVEGDRLGLADMWTGRCHIMQLRKGPDGRDLDPRVKGNWTVPEPILGPDEGILNPVQLISLDMTVLEDSGRWYYLWQQVGSVWIAPFDPRRPARLTGQPAQLIVPEFAWDNLIAEGPNAIVHDGVIYLIYSGSSVGIDYATGLATAPAGVGADLLDPAVWTKLDYPLQKSGVYNGAWQLGTGHGMWSHDEDGNLIYVFHAAEYEDGAYGGRDAQV
;
A
#
# COMPACT_ATOMS: atom_id res chain seq x y z
N GLU A 1 14.52 -22.72 -15.07
CA GLU A 1 13.16 -22.29 -15.45
C GLU A 1 12.84 -20.87 -15.00
N ARG A 2 13.62 -20.32 -14.07
CA ARG A 2 13.53 -18.91 -13.61
C ARG A 2 14.77 -18.10 -13.98
N THR A 3 15.58 -18.57 -14.93
CA THR A 3 16.82 -17.88 -15.32
C THR A 3 16.47 -16.58 -16.04
N PRO A 4 16.82 -15.42 -15.48
CA PRO A 4 16.62 -14.14 -16.15
C PRO A 4 17.66 -13.98 -17.25
N VAL A 5 17.34 -13.14 -18.23
CA VAL A 5 18.27 -12.74 -19.28
C VAL A 5 18.61 -11.27 -19.19
N ALA A 6 19.86 -10.92 -19.48
CA ALA A 6 20.26 -9.54 -19.63
C ALA A 6 19.86 -9.07 -21.04
N LEU A 7 19.07 -8.01 -21.10
CA LEU A 7 18.68 -7.33 -22.33
C LEU A 7 19.48 -6.05 -22.51
N ARG A 8 19.75 -5.71 -23.75
CA ARG A 8 20.25 -4.39 -24.13
C ARG A 8 19.27 -3.76 -25.10
N TYR A 9 18.77 -2.59 -24.74
CA TYR A 9 17.83 -1.85 -25.55
C TYR A 9 18.52 -1.00 -26.63
N SER A 10 17.76 -0.52 -27.60
CA SER A 10 18.25 0.29 -28.71
C SER A 10 18.82 1.64 -28.28
N ASP A 11 18.43 2.18 -27.16
CA ASP A 11 18.96 3.39 -26.52
C ASP A 11 20.28 3.15 -25.76
N GLY A 12 20.76 1.88 -25.74
CA GLY A 12 21.97 1.48 -25.03
C GLY A 12 21.77 1.09 -23.57
N SER A 13 20.60 1.30 -23.00
CA SER A 13 20.28 0.86 -21.65
C SER A 13 20.25 -0.67 -21.54
N THR A 14 20.40 -1.18 -20.32
CA THR A 14 20.38 -2.62 -20.04
C THR A 14 19.40 -2.93 -18.92
N ALA A 15 18.71 -4.07 -19.02
CA ALA A 15 17.86 -4.56 -17.95
C ALA A 15 17.92 -6.09 -17.88
N THR A 16 17.62 -6.62 -16.70
CA THR A 16 17.43 -8.05 -16.50
C THR A 16 15.94 -8.36 -16.53
N ARG A 17 15.55 -9.31 -17.38
CA ARG A 17 14.14 -9.69 -17.57
C ARG A 17 13.93 -11.18 -17.34
N ARG A 18 12.76 -11.54 -16.84
CA ARG A 18 12.29 -12.92 -16.85
C ARG A 18 11.89 -13.32 -18.27
N VAL A 19 12.02 -14.61 -18.55
CA VAL A 19 11.68 -15.21 -19.85
C VAL A 19 10.67 -16.32 -19.61
N ASP A 20 9.61 -16.32 -20.38
CA ASP A 20 8.69 -17.45 -20.50
C ASP A 20 9.29 -18.41 -21.52
N TRP A 21 9.97 -19.44 -21.01
CA TRP A 21 10.65 -20.45 -21.80
C TRP A 21 9.67 -21.49 -22.34
N ASP A 22 9.96 -22.04 -23.51
CA ASP A 22 9.25 -23.20 -24.03
C ASP A 22 9.42 -24.40 -23.06
N THR A 23 8.37 -24.65 -22.29
CA THR A 23 8.36 -25.67 -21.26
C THR A 23 8.39 -27.08 -21.82
N ALA A 24 7.90 -27.31 -23.05
CA ALA A 24 7.99 -28.60 -23.74
C ALA A 24 9.43 -28.89 -24.11
N ALA A 25 10.13 -27.93 -24.75
CA ALA A 25 11.53 -28.05 -25.09
C ALA A 25 12.43 -28.25 -23.87
N LEU A 26 12.15 -27.54 -22.76
CA LEU A 26 12.85 -27.75 -21.48
C LEU A 26 12.60 -29.16 -20.91
N GLY A 27 11.37 -29.67 -21.00
CA GLY A 27 11.01 -31.03 -20.58
C GLY A 27 11.72 -32.10 -21.42
N ASP A 28 11.81 -31.91 -22.74
CA ASP A 28 12.53 -32.81 -23.63
C ASP A 28 14.05 -32.80 -23.33
N MET A 29 14.63 -31.62 -23.13
CA MET A 29 16.02 -31.49 -22.72
C MET A 29 16.31 -32.23 -21.40
N ARG A 30 15.43 -32.09 -20.41
CA ARG A 30 15.58 -32.76 -19.12
C ARG A 30 15.54 -34.28 -19.26
N ARG A 31 14.58 -34.80 -20.02
CA ARG A 31 14.51 -36.24 -20.34
C ARG A 31 15.78 -36.73 -21.04
N ALA A 32 16.27 -36.01 -22.04
CA ALA A 32 17.48 -36.37 -22.76
C ALA A 32 18.74 -36.34 -21.88
N LEU A 33 18.79 -35.48 -20.87
CA LEU A 33 19.83 -35.48 -19.83
C LEU A 33 19.73 -36.72 -18.94
N ASP A 34 18.53 -37.02 -18.44
CA ASP A 34 18.26 -38.15 -17.55
C ASP A 34 18.53 -39.48 -18.25
N ASP A 35 18.22 -39.57 -19.53
CA ASP A 35 18.48 -40.75 -20.40
C ASP A 35 19.92 -40.84 -20.89
N GLY A 36 20.80 -39.92 -20.56
CA GLY A 36 22.18 -39.86 -20.98
C GLY A 36 22.39 -39.56 -22.49
N ALA A 37 21.36 -39.13 -23.18
CA ALA A 37 21.42 -38.73 -24.58
C ALA A 37 22.14 -37.38 -24.78
N LEU A 38 22.24 -36.55 -23.76
CA LEU A 38 23.02 -35.32 -23.74
C LEU A 38 24.25 -35.50 -22.84
N GLY A 39 25.44 -35.39 -23.44
CA GLY A 39 26.71 -35.47 -22.72
C GLY A 39 27.22 -34.09 -22.26
N PRO A 40 28.33 -34.07 -21.49
CA PRO A 40 28.98 -32.82 -21.09
C PRO A 40 29.37 -31.96 -22.28
N GLY A 41 28.96 -30.68 -22.26
CA GLY A 41 29.23 -29.74 -23.36
C GLY A 41 28.21 -29.75 -24.51
N ALA A 42 27.17 -30.58 -24.44
CA ALA A 42 26.04 -30.49 -25.36
C ALA A 42 25.40 -29.11 -25.33
N ARG A 43 25.02 -28.60 -26.47
CA ARG A 43 24.29 -27.33 -26.63
C ARG A 43 22.88 -27.64 -27.07
N VAL A 44 21.92 -27.11 -26.36
CA VAL A 44 20.50 -27.21 -26.68
C VAL A 44 19.96 -25.80 -26.86
N GLU A 45 19.28 -25.58 -27.97
CA GLU A 45 18.56 -24.31 -28.19
C GLU A 45 17.16 -24.42 -27.62
N VAL A 46 16.80 -23.47 -26.75
CA VAL A 46 15.48 -23.36 -26.17
C VAL A 46 14.97 -21.95 -26.43
N HIS A 47 13.82 -21.87 -27.07
CA HIS A 47 13.17 -20.59 -27.32
C HIS A 47 12.40 -20.10 -26.10
N GLY A 48 12.27 -18.79 -25.99
CA GLY A 48 11.48 -18.15 -24.95
C GLY A 48 11.10 -16.73 -25.34
N SER A 49 10.04 -16.24 -24.76
CA SER A 49 9.59 -14.85 -24.92
C SER A 49 9.96 -14.05 -23.68
N VAL A 50 10.56 -12.89 -23.89
CA VAL A 50 10.85 -11.96 -22.78
C VAL A 50 9.51 -11.48 -22.21
N ARG A 51 9.33 -11.66 -20.91
CA ARG A 51 8.12 -11.20 -20.22
C ARG A 51 8.11 -9.67 -20.20
N ALA A 52 7.12 -9.07 -20.82
CA ALA A 52 6.83 -7.64 -20.67
C ALA A 52 6.28 -7.36 -19.27
N PRO A 53 6.43 -6.14 -18.74
CA PRO A 53 5.67 -5.72 -17.58
C PRO A 53 4.17 -5.93 -17.83
N ARG A 54 3.45 -6.47 -16.85
CA ARG A 54 2.00 -6.70 -16.98
C ARG A 54 1.23 -5.37 -16.94
N TYR A 55 1.77 -4.41 -16.18
CA TYR A 55 1.17 -3.10 -15.97
C TYR A 55 2.11 -1.99 -16.46
N PRO A 56 1.59 -0.78 -16.74
CA PRO A 56 2.42 0.38 -17.08
C PRO A 56 3.47 0.71 -16.02
N VAL A 57 4.57 1.35 -16.42
CA VAL A 57 5.63 1.83 -15.53
C VAL A 57 5.96 3.28 -15.95
N PRO A 58 5.70 4.28 -15.10
CA PRO A 58 4.99 4.17 -13.82
C PRO A 58 3.54 3.70 -14.02
N PHE A 59 2.94 3.17 -12.96
CA PHE A 59 1.55 2.72 -12.99
C PHE A 59 0.59 3.92 -12.98
N ALA A 60 0.80 4.85 -12.06
CA ALA A 60 0.05 6.11 -12.03
C ALA A 60 0.97 7.22 -11.54
N VAL A 61 1.05 8.29 -12.34
CA VAL A 61 1.89 9.47 -12.07
C VAL A 61 1.28 10.29 -10.94
N GLU A 62 2.13 10.88 -10.09
CA GLU A 62 1.75 11.73 -8.96
C GLU A 62 0.72 11.08 -8.02
N ARG A 63 0.93 9.78 -7.76
CA ARG A 63 0.09 8.98 -6.86
C ARG A 63 0.98 8.23 -5.86
N ALA A 64 1.12 8.78 -4.67
CA ALA A 64 1.87 8.19 -3.57
C ALA A 64 0.99 7.22 -2.74
N ASP A 65 1.65 6.38 -1.93
CA ASP A 65 0.99 5.52 -0.94
C ASP A 65 -0.16 4.69 -1.55
N PRO A 66 0.11 3.96 -2.66
CA PRO A 66 -0.92 3.40 -3.50
C PRO A 66 -1.58 2.16 -2.89
N SER A 67 -2.91 2.09 -3.00
CA SER A 67 -3.72 0.92 -2.67
C SER A 67 -4.45 0.41 -3.91
N VAL A 68 -4.16 -0.82 -4.31
CA VAL A 68 -4.89 -1.55 -5.35
C VAL A 68 -5.67 -2.69 -4.70
N PHE A 69 -6.96 -2.77 -4.94
CA PHE A 69 -7.84 -3.68 -4.24
C PHE A 69 -8.77 -4.43 -5.21
N ALA A 70 -8.73 -5.76 -5.14
CA ALA A 70 -9.65 -6.63 -5.87
C ALA A 70 -10.94 -6.81 -5.07
N TRP A 71 -12.08 -6.61 -5.70
CA TRP A 71 -13.38 -6.74 -5.09
C TRP A 71 -14.41 -7.33 -6.07
N SER A 72 -15.64 -7.54 -5.61
CA SER A 72 -16.74 -7.97 -6.45
C SER A 72 -17.99 -7.13 -6.16
N PHE A 73 -18.57 -6.56 -7.20
CA PHE A 73 -19.79 -5.81 -7.11
C PHE A 73 -20.87 -6.48 -7.95
N ASN A 74 -21.98 -6.87 -7.32
CA ASN A 74 -23.08 -7.60 -7.95
C ASN A 74 -22.64 -8.90 -8.68
N GLY A 75 -21.57 -9.54 -8.19
CA GLY A 75 -21.03 -10.77 -8.77
C GLY A 75 -20.03 -10.56 -9.91
N GLU A 76 -19.79 -9.32 -10.33
CA GLU A 76 -18.79 -8.98 -11.34
C GLU A 76 -17.47 -8.57 -10.68
N PRO A 77 -16.32 -9.03 -11.20
CA PRO A 77 -15.02 -8.60 -10.71
C PRO A 77 -14.85 -7.09 -10.90
N MET A 78 -14.26 -6.46 -9.90
CA MET A 78 -13.99 -5.03 -9.88
C MET A 78 -12.64 -4.79 -9.21
N PHE A 79 -11.85 -3.92 -9.81
CA PHE A 79 -10.60 -3.47 -9.22
C PHE A 79 -10.71 -2.00 -8.88
N MET A 80 -10.10 -1.63 -7.76
CA MET A 80 -10.10 -0.25 -7.27
C MET A 80 -8.67 0.21 -6.99
N PHE A 81 -8.43 1.48 -7.25
CA PHE A 81 -7.16 2.15 -6.96
C PHE A 81 -7.44 3.45 -6.25
N ILE A 82 -6.77 3.63 -5.11
CA ILE A 82 -6.78 4.86 -4.33
C ILE A 82 -5.36 5.15 -3.86
N ALA A 83 -4.99 6.41 -3.77
CA ALA A 83 -3.63 6.82 -3.41
C ALA A 83 -3.65 8.26 -2.90
N THR A 84 -2.59 8.67 -2.23
CA THR A 84 -2.32 10.07 -1.94
C THR A 84 -2.07 10.79 -3.27
N GLU A 85 -2.80 11.87 -3.54
CA GLU A 85 -2.49 12.78 -4.64
C GLU A 85 -1.22 13.56 -4.31
N ASP A 86 -0.16 13.35 -5.07
CA ASP A 86 1.17 13.90 -4.80
C ASP A 86 1.59 14.93 -5.89
N ALA A 87 0.62 15.55 -6.53
CA ALA A 87 0.84 16.57 -7.53
C ALA A 87 1.70 17.72 -6.96
N ASP A 88 2.71 18.12 -7.71
CA ASP A 88 3.67 19.18 -7.36
C ASP A 88 4.57 18.88 -6.13
N GLY A 89 4.79 17.63 -5.78
CA GLY A 89 5.64 17.26 -4.64
C GLY A 89 5.14 17.85 -3.32
N ASN A 90 3.87 17.94 -3.15
CA ASN A 90 3.16 18.89 -2.30
C ASN A 90 3.13 18.59 -0.80
N CYS A 91 4.20 18.00 -0.27
CA CYS A 91 4.50 18.09 1.16
C CYS A 91 4.76 19.54 1.63
N VAL A 92 4.71 20.53 0.73
CA VAL A 92 5.15 21.90 0.99
C VAL A 92 4.01 22.87 1.30
N ASP A 93 2.75 22.55 0.97
CA ASP A 93 1.64 23.40 1.44
C ASP A 93 1.38 23.12 2.93
N PRO A 94 1.69 24.06 3.83
CA PRO A 94 1.44 23.88 5.26
C PRO A 94 -0.06 23.67 5.59
N ARG A 95 -0.94 23.86 4.62
CA ARG A 95 -2.38 23.63 4.71
C ARG A 95 -2.80 22.25 4.20
N GLY A 96 -1.84 21.36 3.89
CA GLY A 96 -2.14 19.96 3.78
C GLY A 96 -2.14 19.30 2.43
N GLY A 97 -1.13 19.55 1.59
CA GLY A 97 -0.85 18.69 0.42
C GLY A 97 -2.06 18.45 -0.48
N ALA A 98 -2.38 17.18 -0.70
CA ALA A 98 -3.52 16.75 -1.51
C ALA A 98 -4.83 17.41 -1.12
N THR A 99 -5.56 17.88 -2.10
CA THR A 99 -6.86 18.59 -1.88
C THR A 99 -8.06 17.72 -2.20
N HIS A 100 -7.83 16.54 -2.78
CA HIS A 100 -8.84 15.56 -3.17
C HIS A 100 -8.41 14.15 -2.78
N MET A 101 -9.36 13.24 -2.73
CA MET A 101 -9.14 11.81 -2.56
C MET A 101 -9.86 11.06 -3.70
N PRO A 102 -9.22 10.92 -4.86
CA PRO A 102 -9.80 10.25 -6.01
C PRO A 102 -9.79 8.73 -5.83
N LEU A 103 -10.90 8.08 -6.17
CA LEU A 103 -11.03 6.63 -6.31
C LEU A 103 -11.20 6.26 -7.78
N ARG A 104 -10.35 5.41 -8.31
CA ARG A 104 -10.50 4.78 -9.62
C ARG A 104 -11.11 3.39 -9.48
N VAL A 105 -12.00 3.05 -10.40
CA VAL A 105 -12.67 1.76 -10.46
C VAL A 105 -12.67 1.27 -11.91
N ALA A 106 -12.26 0.01 -12.14
CA ALA A 106 -12.18 -0.57 -13.46
C ALA A 106 -12.44 -2.09 -13.45
N GLY A 107 -12.53 -2.70 -14.61
CA GLY A 107 -12.66 -4.15 -14.78
C GLY A 107 -11.33 -4.91 -14.66
N SER A 108 -10.20 -4.22 -14.76
CA SER A 108 -8.87 -4.79 -14.62
C SER A 108 -7.91 -3.80 -13.99
N ILE A 109 -6.80 -4.30 -13.42
CA ILE A 109 -5.77 -3.45 -12.82
C ILE A 109 -5.10 -2.56 -13.88
N ALA A 110 -4.84 -3.10 -15.08
CA ALA A 110 -4.21 -2.33 -16.15
C ALA A 110 -5.02 -1.08 -16.54
N GLU A 111 -6.36 -1.15 -16.47
CA GLU A 111 -7.25 -0.02 -16.75
C GLU A 111 -7.23 1.06 -15.67
N LEU A 112 -6.81 0.71 -14.44
CA LEU A 112 -6.71 1.67 -13.33
C LEU A 112 -5.54 2.65 -13.51
N ALA A 113 -4.56 2.31 -14.34
CA ALA A 113 -3.34 3.10 -14.51
C ALA A 113 -3.62 4.53 -14.99
N ASP A 114 -4.59 4.70 -15.87
CA ASP A 114 -4.98 6.00 -16.42
C ASP A 114 -6.49 6.11 -16.55
N ALA A 115 -7.07 7.12 -15.90
CA ALA A 115 -8.50 7.42 -16.03
C ALA A 115 -8.84 8.27 -17.26
N ALA A 116 -7.85 8.94 -17.88
CA ALA A 116 -8.09 9.86 -19.00
C ALA A 116 -8.53 9.13 -20.28
N ASP A 117 -8.22 7.86 -20.43
CA ASP A 117 -8.64 7.04 -21.57
C ASP A 117 -10.10 6.57 -21.47
N GLY A 118 -10.77 6.83 -20.33
CA GLY A 118 -12.19 6.52 -20.09
C GLY A 118 -12.49 5.06 -19.76
N ARG A 119 -11.49 4.20 -19.60
CA ARG A 119 -11.67 2.79 -19.20
C ARG A 119 -11.86 2.66 -17.69
N ALA A 120 -11.14 3.43 -16.89
CA ALA A 120 -11.38 3.57 -15.47
C ALA A 120 -12.43 4.65 -15.21
N HIS A 121 -13.27 4.43 -14.20
CA HIS A 121 -14.16 5.43 -13.65
C HIS A 121 -13.50 6.06 -12.44
N GLU A 122 -13.18 7.36 -12.50
CA GLU A 122 -12.59 8.10 -11.38
C GLU A 122 -13.61 9.07 -10.78
N ILE A 123 -13.67 9.10 -9.47
CA ILE A 123 -14.49 10.05 -8.71
C ILE A 123 -13.70 10.62 -7.53
N ASP A 124 -13.92 11.88 -7.22
CA ASP A 124 -13.48 12.48 -5.96
C ASP A 124 -14.40 12.04 -4.81
N LEU A 125 -13.93 11.10 -4.00
CA LEU A 125 -14.67 10.68 -2.81
C LEU A 125 -14.74 11.78 -1.77
N LEU A 126 -13.63 12.49 -1.58
CA LEU A 126 -13.51 13.63 -0.68
C LEU A 126 -12.78 14.78 -1.37
N ALA A 127 -13.08 15.98 -0.95
CA ALA A 127 -12.41 17.19 -1.36
C ALA A 127 -12.23 18.14 -0.16
N ARG A 128 -11.33 19.10 -0.29
CA ARG A 128 -11.15 20.17 0.68
C ARG A 128 -12.49 20.85 0.99
N GLY A 129 -12.83 20.94 2.27
CA GLY A 129 -14.07 21.52 2.76
C GLY A 129 -15.15 20.49 3.08
N ASP A 130 -15.02 19.23 2.67
CA ASP A 130 -15.92 18.15 3.13
C ASP A 130 -15.79 17.97 4.65
N LEU A 131 -16.91 17.64 5.30
CA LEU A 131 -16.96 17.49 6.76
C LEU A 131 -16.73 16.05 7.19
N ASN A 132 -16.07 15.87 8.33
CA ASN A 132 -16.05 14.60 9.03
C ASN A 132 -17.30 14.44 9.94
N SER A 133 -17.44 13.33 10.65
CA SER A 133 -18.59 13.03 11.54
C SER A 133 -18.70 13.97 12.75
N GLU A 134 -17.62 14.67 13.10
CA GLU A 134 -17.60 15.69 14.14
C GLU A 134 -18.02 17.08 13.61
N GLY A 135 -18.35 17.20 12.32
CA GLY A 135 -18.70 18.45 11.67
C GLY A 135 -17.52 19.38 11.40
N ARG A 136 -16.29 18.85 11.45
CA ARG A 136 -15.09 19.62 11.13
C ARG A 136 -14.79 19.53 9.63
N ALA A 137 -14.45 20.65 9.01
CA ALA A 137 -14.04 20.70 7.62
C ALA A 137 -12.60 20.18 7.46
N MET A 138 -12.44 19.22 6.56
CA MET A 138 -11.12 18.69 6.18
C MET A 138 -10.44 19.68 5.24
N THR A 139 -9.17 19.98 5.48
CA THR A 139 -8.42 21.00 4.71
C THR A 139 -7.55 20.41 3.63
N GLY A 140 -7.40 19.08 3.60
CA GLY A 140 -6.58 18.36 2.64
C GLY A 140 -5.87 17.18 3.28
N CYS A 141 -4.63 16.95 2.91
CA CYS A 141 -3.84 15.76 3.16
C CYS A 141 -4.45 14.53 2.47
N PHE A 142 -5.50 13.95 3.02
CA PHE A 142 -6.08 12.68 2.57
C PHE A 142 -4.99 11.62 2.31
N TRP A 143 -4.03 11.54 3.24
CA TRP A 143 -2.83 10.72 3.06
C TRP A 143 -3.10 9.26 3.28
N ALA A 144 -2.32 8.43 2.54
CA ALA A 144 -2.28 6.98 2.63
C ALA A 144 -3.66 6.32 2.70
N PRO A 145 -4.56 6.60 1.74
CA PRO A 145 -5.85 5.94 1.72
C PRO A 145 -5.68 4.47 1.35
N GLU A 146 -6.22 3.59 2.17
CA GLU A 146 -6.11 2.15 1.99
C GLU A 146 -7.46 1.45 2.03
N LEU A 147 -7.71 0.55 1.07
CA LEU A 147 -8.97 -0.19 0.90
C LEU A 147 -8.92 -1.52 1.66
N HIS A 148 -9.98 -1.80 2.42
CA HIS A 148 -10.17 -3.04 3.17
C HIS A 148 -11.60 -3.51 3.16
N VAL A 149 -11.82 -4.79 3.50
CA VAL A 149 -13.14 -5.30 3.89
C VAL A 149 -13.14 -5.53 5.40
N ILE A 150 -13.94 -4.77 6.13
CA ILE A 150 -14.08 -4.87 7.59
C ILE A 150 -15.53 -5.28 7.90
N ASP A 151 -15.71 -6.42 8.56
CA ASP A 151 -17.04 -7.00 8.86
C ASP A 151 -17.96 -7.07 7.62
N GLY A 152 -17.38 -7.49 6.48
CA GLY A 152 -18.10 -7.60 5.21
C GLY A 152 -18.53 -6.25 4.60
N ARG A 153 -17.89 -5.15 4.97
CA ARG A 153 -18.09 -3.81 4.39
C ARG A 153 -16.81 -3.28 3.78
N LEU A 154 -16.89 -2.83 2.55
CA LEU A 154 -15.78 -2.11 1.91
C LEU A 154 -15.51 -0.82 2.68
N SER A 155 -14.27 -0.60 3.07
CA SER A 155 -13.84 0.45 3.97
C SER A 155 -12.59 1.13 3.41
N ILE A 156 -12.44 2.42 3.68
CA ILE A 156 -11.24 3.20 3.38
C ILE A 156 -10.72 3.76 4.69
N LEU A 157 -9.45 3.50 4.98
CA LEU A 157 -8.69 4.11 6.06
C LEU A 157 -7.80 5.19 5.46
N PHE A 158 -7.70 6.35 6.08
CA PHE A 158 -6.90 7.47 5.57
C PHE A 158 -6.67 8.53 6.66
N MET A 159 -5.79 9.50 6.39
CA MET A 159 -5.54 10.61 7.29
C MET A 159 -5.86 11.95 6.62
N PRO A 160 -6.95 12.64 7.01
CA PRO A 160 -7.20 14.03 6.62
C PRO A 160 -6.50 15.00 7.56
N CYS A 161 -6.25 16.22 7.08
CA CYS A 161 -5.83 17.36 7.87
C CYS A 161 -7.02 18.28 8.20
N PHE A 162 -6.86 19.08 9.26
CA PHE A 162 -7.86 20.05 9.71
C PHE A 162 -7.16 21.34 10.11
N ASP A 163 -7.76 22.50 9.80
CA ASP A 163 -7.35 23.76 10.40
C ASP A 163 -7.53 23.68 11.92
N GLY A 164 -6.51 24.03 12.67
CA GLY A 164 -6.64 23.72 14.06
C GLY A 164 -5.92 24.57 15.07
N VAL A 165 -6.70 25.00 16.04
CA VAL A 165 -6.25 25.52 17.34
C VAL A 165 -5.25 24.57 18.02
N GLU A 166 -5.31 23.28 17.75
CA GLU A 166 -4.40 22.28 18.32
C GLU A 166 -3.00 22.38 17.71
N GLY A 167 -2.88 22.54 16.39
CA GLY A 167 -1.60 22.78 15.72
C GLY A 167 -0.96 24.07 16.19
N ASP A 168 -1.73 25.16 16.24
CA ASP A 168 -1.28 26.46 16.74
C ASP A 168 -0.79 26.36 18.20
N ARG A 169 -1.52 25.66 19.06
CA ARG A 169 -1.15 25.44 20.47
C ARG A 169 0.17 24.69 20.64
N LEU A 170 0.47 23.75 19.73
CA LEU A 170 1.68 22.96 19.75
C LEU A 170 2.82 23.55 18.91
N GLY A 171 2.54 24.60 18.12
CA GLY A 171 3.48 25.15 17.15
C GLY A 171 3.76 24.22 15.98
N LEU A 172 2.79 23.35 15.64
CA LEU A 172 2.88 22.38 14.55
C LEU A 172 2.07 22.86 13.35
N ALA A 173 2.53 22.54 12.14
CA ALA A 173 1.69 22.67 10.95
C ALA A 173 0.49 21.69 11.04
N ASP A 174 -0.63 22.04 10.39
CA ASP A 174 -1.88 21.26 10.45
C ASP A 174 -1.70 19.80 10.05
N MET A 175 -0.84 19.51 9.06
CA MET A 175 -0.52 18.15 8.63
C MET A 175 -0.02 17.25 9.77
N TRP A 176 0.68 17.80 10.76
CA TRP A 176 1.21 17.06 11.90
C TRP A 176 0.19 16.86 13.04
N THR A 177 -1.04 17.27 12.83
CA THR A 177 -2.17 17.05 13.74
C THR A 177 -3.23 16.12 13.17
N GLY A 178 -2.98 15.59 11.96
CA GLY A 178 -3.86 14.65 11.27
C GLY A 178 -4.08 13.36 12.05
N ARG A 179 -5.25 12.77 11.92
CA ARG A 179 -5.66 11.55 12.64
C ARG A 179 -6.26 10.55 11.68
N CYS A 180 -5.99 9.27 11.92
CA CYS A 180 -6.62 8.20 11.15
C CYS A 180 -8.15 8.31 11.20
N HIS A 181 -8.75 8.20 10.04
CA HIS A 181 -10.21 8.16 9.84
C HIS A 181 -10.59 6.90 9.07
N ILE A 182 -11.85 6.54 9.21
CA ILE A 182 -12.49 5.47 8.44
C ILE A 182 -13.75 5.99 7.76
N MET A 183 -13.97 5.56 6.51
CA MET A 183 -15.27 5.64 5.84
C MET A 183 -15.64 4.29 5.24
N GLN A 184 -16.92 3.98 5.18
CA GLN A 184 -17.40 2.67 4.75
C GLN A 184 -18.46 2.79 3.68
N LEU A 185 -18.45 1.89 2.72
CA LEU A 185 -19.52 1.76 1.75
C LEU A 185 -20.81 1.31 2.46
N ARG A 186 -21.90 1.99 2.16
CA ARG A 186 -23.22 1.66 2.70
C ARG A 186 -23.81 0.46 2.01
N LYS A 187 -24.66 -0.26 2.74
CA LYS A 187 -25.51 -1.30 2.19
C LYS A 187 -26.89 -0.76 1.90
N GLY A 188 -27.50 -1.26 0.84
CA GLY A 188 -28.89 -0.99 0.50
C GLY A 188 -29.88 -1.65 1.49
N PRO A 189 -31.19 -1.37 1.36
CA PRO A 189 -32.23 -1.98 2.20
C PRO A 189 -32.31 -3.51 2.10
N ASP A 190 -31.80 -4.07 1.02
CA ASP A 190 -31.70 -5.52 0.75
C ASP A 190 -30.42 -6.15 1.33
N GLY A 191 -29.58 -5.37 2.01
CA GLY A 191 -28.32 -5.81 2.58
C GLY A 191 -27.15 -5.92 1.58
N ARG A 192 -27.37 -5.61 0.31
CA ARG A 192 -26.30 -5.60 -0.70
C ARG A 192 -25.49 -4.32 -0.64
N ASP A 193 -24.24 -4.40 -1.08
CA ASP A 193 -23.40 -3.23 -1.19
C ASP A 193 -23.95 -2.25 -2.24
N LEU A 194 -23.89 -0.97 -1.94
CA LEU A 194 -24.19 0.08 -2.89
C LEU A 194 -22.99 0.28 -3.86
N ASP A 195 -23.23 0.98 -4.95
CA ASP A 195 -22.19 1.23 -5.96
C ASP A 195 -21.08 2.13 -5.38
N PRO A 196 -19.81 1.66 -5.31
CA PRO A 196 -18.70 2.43 -4.78
C PRO A 196 -18.34 3.66 -5.62
N ARG A 197 -18.79 3.71 -6.89
CA ARG A 197 -18.57 4.84 -7.80
C ARG A 197 -19.45 6.04 -7.50
N VAL A 198 -20.29 5.95 -6.50
CA VAL A 198 -21.22 7.04 -6.12
C VAL A 198 -20.80 7.56 -4.74
N LYS A 199 -20.25 8.79 -4.68
CA LYS A 199 -19.79 9.45 -3.43
C LYS A 199 -20.81 9.35 -2.31
N GLY A 200 -22.10 9.60 -2.58
CA GLY A 200 -23.18 9.55 -1.59
C GLY A 200 -23.44 8.16 -0.99
N ASN A 201 -22.87 7.09 -1.55
CA ASN A 201 -23.00 5.75 -1.02
C ASN A 201 -21.99 5.43 0.09
N TRP A 202 -21.03 6.30 0.32
CA TRP A 202 -20.07 6.17 1.42
C TRP A 202 -20.56 6.88 2.67
N THR A 203 -20.14 6.42 3.84
CA THR A 203 -20.39 7.12 5.12
C THR A 203 -19.55 8.39 5.18
N VAL A 204 -19.98 9.32 6.03
CA VAL A 204 -19.13 10.44 6.44
C VAL A 204 -17.91 9.88 7.18
N PRO A 205 -16.69 10.40 6.94
CA PRO A 205 -15.49 9.94 7.62
C PRO A 205 -15.58 10.11 9.14
N GLU A 206 -15.22 9.06 9.89
CA GLU A 206 -15.19 9.05 11.35
C GLU A 206 -13.73 8.93 11.83
N PRO A 207 -13.29 9.72 12.84
CA PRO A 207 -11.98 9.51 13.45
C PRO A 207 -11.94 8.17 14.18
N ILE A 208 -10.78 7.49 14.10
CA ILE A 208 -10.54 6.28 14.89
C ILE A 208 -10.03 6.69 16.25
N LEU A 209 -10.73 6.24 17.30
CA LEU A 209 -10.49 6.61 18.68
C LEU A 209 -9.84 5.47 19.48
N GLY A 210 -9.16 5.84 20.54
CA GLY A 210 -8.64 4.91 21.53
C GLY A 210 -9.75 4.20 22.32
N PRO A 211 -9.38 3.22 23.16
CA PRO A 211 -10.36 2.46 23.97
C PRO A 211 -11.10 3.32 25.00
N ASP A 212 -10.53 4.45 25.38
CA ASP A 212 -11.08 5.46 26.29
C ASP A 212 -11.86 6.58 25.60
N GLU A 213 -12.12 6.44 24.29
CA GLU A 213 -12.74 7.45 23.42
C GLU A 213 -11.87 8.70 23.17
N GLY A 214 -10.63 8.67 23.63
CA GLY A 214 -9.64 9.68 23.32
C GLY A 214 -8.98 9.48 21.97
N ILE A 215 -8.22 10.48 21.53
CA ILE A 215 -7.41 10.38 20.31
C ILE A 215 -6.26 9.38 20.51
N LEU A 216 -5.82 8.72 19.42
CA LEU A 216 -4.79 7.67 19.48
C LEU A 216 -3.45 8.18 20.03
N ASN A 217 -3.08 9.40 19.69
CA ASN A 217 -1.85 10.05 20.14
C ASN A 217 -2.14 11.40 20.78
N PRO A 218 -2.48 11.45 22.07
CA PRO A 218 -2.85 12.72 22.73
C PRO A 218 -1.68 13.67 22.96
N VAL A 219 -0.44 13.20 22.81
CA VAL A 219 0.76 14.02 23.09
C VAL A 219 1.18 14.82 21.86
N GLN A 220 1.27 14.15 20.69
CA GLN A 220 1.76 14.75 19.46
C GLN A 220 0.69 14.85 18.37
N LEU A 221 -0.52 14.35 18.64
CA LEU A 221 -1.73 14.40 17.86
C LEU A 221 -1.74 13.51 16.60
N ILE A 222 -0.66 13.40 15.88
CA ILE A 222 -0.63 12.68 14.60
C ILE A 222 -0.77 11.15 14.77
N SER A 223 -1.62 10.56 13.93
CA SER A 223 -1.65 9.13 13.61
C SER A 223 -1.98 8.98 12.12
N LEU A 224 -1.24 8.14 11.39
CA LEU A 224 -1.39 8.00 9.94
C LEU A 224 -1.07 6.58 9.47
N ASP A 225 -1.27 6.32 8.18
CA ASP A 225 -0.90 5.07 7.50
C ASP A 225 -1.57 3.84 8.14
N MET A 226 -2.85 3.94 8.41
CA MET A 226 -3.53 2.85 9.11
C MET A 226 -3.93 1.73 8.16
N THR A 227 -3.56 0.51 8.53
CA THR A 227 -3.93 -0.73 7.85
C THR A 227 -4.66 -1.70 8.79
N VAL A 228 -5.18 -2.78 8.23
CA VAL A 228 -5.90 -3.84 8.95
C VAL A 228 -5.12 -5.15 8.88
N LEU A 229 -5.00 -5.82 10.01
CA LEU A 229 -4.58 -7.22 10.11
C LEU A 229 -5.71 -8.04 10.72
N GLU A 230 -6.17 -9.07 9.99
CA GLU A 230 -7.04 -10.11 10.53
C GLU A 230 -6.24 -11.40 10.67
N ASP A 231 -6.24 -11.96 11.88
CA ASP A 231 -5.62 -13.24 12.18
C ASP A 231 -6.54 -14.11 13.04
N SER A 232 -7.07 -15.17 12.45
CA SER A 232 -7.89 -16.16 13.15
C SER A 232 -9.10 -15.56 13.89
N GLY A 233 -9.76 -14.59 13.26
CA GLY A 233 -10.93 -13.87 13.81
C GLY A 233 -10.57 -12.77 14.79
N ARG A 234 -9.30 -12.51 15.04
CA ARG A 234 -8.81 -11.35 15.79
C ARG A 234 -8.46 -10.22 14.82
N TRP A 235 -8.92 -9.03 15.11
CA TRP A 235 -8.77 -7.87 14.25
C TRP A 235 -7.90 -6.83 14.92
N TYR A 236 -6.92 -6.32 14.18
CA TYR A 236 -5.96 -5.32 14.63
C TYR A 236 -5.86 -4.20 13.60
N TYR A 237 -5.71 -2.96 14.11
CA TYR A 237 -5.15 -1.87 13.34
C TYR A 237 -3.66 -1.80 13.58
N LEU A 238 -2.92 -1.51 12.50
CA LEU A 238 -1.54 -1.07 12.58
C LEU A 238 -1.47 0.33 11.95
N TRP A 239 -0.68 1.21 12.54
CA TRP A 239 -0.56 2.58 12.05
C TRP A 239 0.77 3.19 12.48
N GLN A 240 1.14 4.33 11.85
CA GLN A 240 2.29 5.11 12.27
C GLN A 240 1.85 6.18 13.27
N GLN A 241 2.61 6.33 14.34
CA GLN A 241 2.67 7.54 15.16
C GLN A 241 4.09 7.70 15.70
N VAL A 242 4.59 8.93 15.73
CA VAL A 242 5.90 9.27 16.29
C VAL A 242 7.03 8.44 15.67
N GLY A 243 7.01 8.24 14.35
CA GLY A 243 8.06 7.52 13.62
C GLY A 243 8.16 6.03 13.90
N SER A 244 7.14 5.42 14.46
CA SER A 244 7.08 4.00 14.78
C SER A 244 5.75 3.39 14.34
N VAL A 245 5.75 2.10 14.03
CA VAL A 245 4.50 1.36 13.79
C VAL A 245 3.94 0.87 15.12
N TRP A 246 2.68 1.11 15.33
CA TRP A 246 1.89 0.69 16.48
C TRP A 246 0.83 -0.31 16.07
N ILE A 247 0.36 -1.13 17.02
CA ILE A 247 -0.69 -2.12 16.83
C ILE A 247 -1.68 -2.06 18.00
N ALA A 248 -2.97 -2.24 17.70
CA ALA A 248 -3.99 -2.41 18.74
C ALA A 248 -5.18 -3.22 18.22
N PRO A 249 -5.88 -3.97 19.10
CA PRO A 249 -7.08 -4.70 18.71
C PRO A 249 -8.29 -3.77 18.56
N PHE A 250 -9.20 -4.14 17.65
CA PHE A 250 -10.49 -3.48 17.50
C PHE A 250 -11.62 -4.49 17.24
N ASP A 251 -12.87 -4.08 17.44
CA ASP A 251 -14.06 -4.86 17.07
C ASP A 251 -14.49 -4.44 15.65
N PRO A 252 -14.46 -5.34 14.65
CA PRO A 252 -14.81 -4.99 13.27
C PRO A 252 -16.25 -4.48 13.09
N ARG A 253 -17.14 -4.76 14.07
CA ARG A 253 -18.51 -4.22 14.10
C ARG A 253 -18.55 -2.76 14.58
N ARG A 254 -17.47 -2.25 15.17
CA ARG A 254 -17.29 -0.87 15.64
C ARG A 254 -15.92 -0.35 15.24
N PRO A 255 -15.64 -0.25 13.93
CA PRO A 255 -14.29 -0.05 13.43
C PRO A 255 -13.69 1.32 13.78
N ALA A 256 -14.49 2.31 14.15
CA ALA A 256 -13.99 3.63 14.54
C ALA A 256 -13.43 3.69 15.97
N ARG A 257 -13.20 2.53 16.63
CA ARG A 257 -12.72 2.51 18.01
C ARG A 257 -11.86 1.29 18.31
N LEU A 258 -10.75 1.51 19.00
CA LEU A 258 -9.92 0.44 19.55
C LEU A 258 -10.60 -0.23 20.75
N THR A 259 -10.31 -1.51 20.96
CA THR A 259 -10.81 -2.29 22.12
C THR A 259 -9.73 -2.56 23.16
N GLY A 260 -8.46 -2.25 22.87
CA GLY A 260 -7.33 -2.40 23.77
C GLY A 260 -6.31 -1.29 23.60
N GLN A 261 -5.38 -1.21 24.55
CA GLN A 261 -4.30 -0.23 24.50
C GLN A 261 -3.35 -0.50 23.34
N PRO A 262 -2.87 0.54 22.64
CA PRO A 262 -1.83 0.42 21.64
C PRO A 262 -0.51 -0.10 22.20
N ALA A 263 0.16 -0.96 21.43
CA ALA A 263 1.53 -1.37 21.66
C ALA A 263 2.43 -0.88 20.53
N GLN A 264 3.63 -0.40 20.87
CA GLN A 264 4.65 -0.04 19.87
C GLN A 264 5.27 -1.31 19.33
N LEU A 265 5.25 -1.48 18.00
CA LEU A 265 5.60 -2.74 17.35
C LEU A 265 6.92 -2.67 16.60
N ILE A 266 7.04 -1.76 15.65
CA ILE A 266 8.26 -1.58 14.83
C ILE A 266 8.84 -0.22 15.14
N VAL A 267 10.11 -0.22 15.53
CA VAL A 267 10.91 1.00 15.72
C VAL A 267 12.06 1.01 14.73
N PRO A 268 12.50 2.18 14.24
CA PRO A 268 13.75 2.28 13.50
C PRO A 268 14.94 1.86 14.40
N GLU A 269 15.76 0.93 13.92
CA GLU A 269 16.91 0.43 14.70
C GLU A 269 18.14 0.12 13.84
N PHE A 270 17.97 0.03 12.51
CA PHE A 270 19.04 -0.19 11.57
C PHE A 270 19.44 1.11 10.87
N ALA A 271 20.63 1.13 10.29
CA ALA A 271 21.08 2.32 9.55
C ALA A 271 20.20 2.65 8.34
N TRP A 272 19.55 1.65 7.75
CA TRP A 272 18.71 1.82 6.57
C TRP A 272 17.27 2.24 6.89
N ASP A 273 16.74 1.93 8.07
CA ASP A 273 15.38 2.33 8.48
C ASP A 273 15.40 3.50 9.49
N ASN A 274 16.48 4.25 9.46
CA ASN A 274 16.72 5.39 10.34
C ASN A 274 15.57 6.42 10.28
N LEU A 275 15.24 7.02 11.41
CA LEU A 275 14.26 8.06 11.66
C LEU A 275 12.81 7.60 11.73
N ILE A 276 12.27 6.90 10.73
CA ILE A 276 10.84 6.60 10.59
C ILE A 276 10.67 5.13 10.24
N ALA A 277 9.67 4.50 10.86
CA ALA A 277 9.02 3.29 10.42
C ALA A 277 7.52 3.60 10.24
N GLU A 278 7.03 3.51 9.01
CA GLU A 278 5.68 3.92 8.61
C GLU A 278 5.10 3.02 7.51
N GLY A 279 3.90 3.33 6.99
CA GLY A 279 3.27 2.61 5.90
C GLY A 279 3.14 1.11 6.15
N PRO A 280 2.66 0.63 7.33
CA PRO A 280 2.52 -0.79 7.57
C PRO A 280 1.45 -1.40 6.68
N ASN A 281 1.70 -2.60 6.14
CA ASN A 281 0.67 -3.43 5.51
C ASN A 281 1.00 -4.90 5.74
N ALA A 282 0.00 -5.73 6.01
CA ALA A 282 0.22 -7.10 6.43
C ALA A 282 -0.64 -8.11 5.66
N ILE A 283 -0.06 -9.29 5.43
CA ILE A 283 -0.77 -10.45 4.88
C ILE A 283 -0.47 -11.69 5.72
N VAL A 284 -1.45 -12.57 5.84
CA VAL A 284 -1.28 -13.88 6.48
C VAL A 284 -1.15 -14.93 5.38
N HIS A 285 -0.07 -15.70 5.40
CA HIS A 285 0.17 -16.79 4.46
C HIS A 285 0.90 -17.94 5.14
N ASP A 286 0.39 -19.18 4.94
CA ASP A 286 0.97 -20.42 5.47
C ASP A 286 1.35 -20.36 6.97
N GLY A 287 0.47 -19.79 7.79
CA GLY A 287 0.68 -19.72 9.24
C GLY A 287 1.70 -18.66 9.69
N VAL A 288 2.09 -17.76 8.80
CA VAL A 288 2.99 -16.63 9.06
C VAL A 288 2.32 -15.33 8.68
N ILE A 289 2.49 -14.31 9.51
CA ILE A 289 2.14 -12.92 9.19
C ILE A 289 3.38 -12.27 8.57
N TYR A 290 3.22 -11.66 7.40
CA TYR A 290 4.23 -10.88 6.71
C TYR A 290 3.81 -9.40 6.78
N LEU A 291 4.46 -8.64 7.62
CA LEU A 291 4.26 -7.21 7.79
C LEU A 291 5.36 -6.46 7.05
N ILE A 292 5.00 -5.76 5.99
CA ILE A 292 5.87 -4.77 5.37
C ILE A 292 5.67 -3.42 6.04
N TYR A 293 6.72 -2.62 6.04
CA TYR A 293 6.71 -1.23 6.49
C TYR A 293 7.76 -0.46 5.70
N SER A 294 7.72 0.85 5.77
CA SER A 294 8.71 1.70 5.11
C SER A 294 9.62 2.34 6.14
N GLY A 295 10.89 2.34 5.86
CA GLY A 295 11.93 2.91 6.72
C GLY A 295 12.68 4.04 6.06
N SER A 296 13.32 4.88 6.88
CA SER A 296 14.02 6.09 6.50
C SER A 296 13.11 7.27 6.13
N SER A 297 13.70 8.42 5.81
CA SER A 297 12.92 9.57 5.34
C SER A 297 12.39 9.33 3.94
N VAL A 298 11.19 9.84 3.66
CA VAL A 298 10.64 9.90 2.30
C VAL A 298 11.67 10.61 1.39
N GLY A 299 12.02 9.95 0.27
CA GLY A 299 13.05 10.41 -0.65
C GLY A 299 13.89 9.22 -1.11
N ILE A 300 15.09 9.46 -1.62
CA ILE A 300 15.94 8.43 -2.26
C ILE A 300 16.32 7.28 -1.31
N ASP A 301 16.40 7.52 -0.01
CA ASP A 301 16.77 6.53 1.00
C ASP A 301 15.59 5.73 1.53
N TYR A 302 14.37 6.08 1.14
CA TYR A 302 13.16 5.37 1.54
C TYR A 302 13.21 3.92 1.05
N ALA A 303 12.90 2.98 1.93
CA ALA A 303 13.05 1.57 1.65
C ALA A 303 11.98 0.74 2.37
N THR A 304 11.61 -0.39 1.78
CA THR A 304 10.64 -1.30 2.38
C THR A 304 11.34 -2.31 3.27
N GLY A 305 10.90 -2.40 4.50
CA GLY A 305 11.28 -3.44 5.46
C GLY A 305 10.27 -4.57 5.52
N LEU A 306 10.66 -5.65 6.21
CA LEU A 306 9.81 -6.80 6.49
C LEU A 306 9.98 -7.23 7.94
N ALA A 307 8.86 -7.45 8.61
CA ALA A 307 8.80 -8.18 9.86
C ALA A 307 7.85 -9.37 9.74
N THR A 308 8.12 -10.45 10.45
CA THR A 308 7.28 -11.64 10.44
C THR A 308 6.90 -12.05 11.85
N ALA A 309 5.72 -12.63 12.00
CA ALA A 309 5.26 -13.25 13.24
C ALA A 309 4.49 -14.54 12.95
N PRO A 310 4.42 -15.49 13.90
CA PRO A 310 3.52 -16.62 13.76
C PRO A 310 2.05 -16.16 13.72
N ALA A 311 1.28 -16.68 12.75
CA ALA A 311 -0.16 -16.49 12.72
C ALA A 311 -0.87 -17.48 13.65
N GLY A 312 -2.08 -17.12 14.09
CA GLY A 312 -2.94 -18.00 14.89
C GLY A 312 -3.07 -17.55 16.34
N VAL A 313 -4.02 -18.16 17.03
CA VAL A 313 -4.47 -17.76 18.38
C VAL A 313 -3.40 -17.88 19.48
N GLY A 314 -2.30 -18.56 19.21
CA GLY A 314 -1.22 -18.78 20.19
C GLY A 314 -0.22 -17.62 20.31
N ALA A 315 -0.20 -16.70 19.35
CA ALA A 315 0.70 -15.55 19.35
C ALA A 315 0.04 -14.32 19.98
N ASP A 316 0.74 -13.65 20.87
CA ASP A 316 0.36 -12.33 21.35
C ASP A 316 1.01 -11.27 20.41
N LEU A 317 0.25 -10.83 19.43
CA LEU A 317 0.73 -9.89 18.41
C LEU A 317 1.01 -8.48 18.97
N LEU A 318 0.59 -8.20 20.21
CA LEU A 318 0.93 -6.94 20.91
C LEU A 318 2.30 -6.99 21.57
N ASP A 319 2.89 -8.18 21.70
CA ASP A 319 4.26 -8.33 22.19
C ASP A 319 5.25 -8.17 21.03
N PRO A 320 6.08 -7.12 21.00
CA PRO A 320 7.07 -6.93 19.94
C PRO A 320 8.09 -8.09 19.87
N ALA A 321 8.27 -8.87 20.93
CA ALA A 321 9.20 -10.00 20.95
C ALA A 321 8.76 -11.20 20.08
N VAL A 322 7.49 -11.27 19.66
CA VAL A 322 7.01 -12.32 18.75
C VAL A 322 7.32 -11.98 17.28
N TRP A 323 7.71 -10.76 17.01
CA TRP A 323 8.02 -10.29 15.67
C TRP A 323 9.51 -10.40 15.37
N THR A 324 9.84 -10.92 14.21
CA THR A 324 11.20 -10.96 13.70
C THR A 324 11.34 -9.98 12.56
N LYS A 325 12.14 -8.94 12.78
CA LYS A 325 12.43 -7.91 11.80
C LYS A 325 13.61 -8.33 10.93
N LEU A 326 13.54 -8.08 9.64
CA LEU A 326 14.63 -8.35 8.70
C LEU A 326 15.71 -7.28 8.85
N ASP A 327 16.99 -7.70 8.94
CA ASP A 327 18.13 -6.80 9.21
C ASP A 327 18.48 -5.85 8.06
N TYR A 328 17.95 -6.12 6.87
CA TYR A 328 18.16 -5.33 5.65
C TYR A 328 16.84 -5.14 4.90
N PRO A 329 16.72 -4.12 4.04
CA PRO A 329 15.47 -3.85 3.38
C PRO A 329 15.06 -4.98 2.43
N LEU A 330 13.75 -5.29 2.41
CA LEU A 330 13.14 -6.17 1.42
C LEU A 330 13.26 -5.58 0.01
N GLN A 331 13.04 -4.26 -0.10
CA GLN A 331 13.17 -3.50 -1.32
C GLN A 331 13.76 -2.11 -1.02
N LYS A 332 14.58 -1.62 -1.91
CA LYS A 332 15.17 -0.27 -1.90
C LYS A 332 15.32 0.24 -3.32
N SER A 333 15.76 1.48 -3.48
CA SER A 333 16.09 2.04 -4.80
C SER A 333 16.85 1.05 -5.67
N GLY A 334 16.38 0.83 -6.90
CA GLY A 334 16.94 -0.17 -7.82
C GLY A 334 16.21 -0.21 -9.14
N VAL A 335 16.57 -1.18 -9.97
CA VAL A 335 15.92 -1.40 -11.27
C VAL A 335 14.81 -2.44 -11.11
N TYR A 336 13.57 -2.00 -11.22
CA TYR A 336 12.37 -2.83 -11.20
C TYR A 336 11.56 -2.61 -12.48
N ASN A 337 11.04 -3.67 -13.05
CA ASN A 337 10.30 -3.61 -14.32
C ASN A 337 11.03 -2.88 -15.45
N GLY A 338 12.39 -2.84 -15.38
CA GLY A 338 13.28 -2.25 -16.38
C GLY A 338 13.47 -0.75 -16.30
N ALA A 339 12.97 -0.10 -15.28
CA ALA A 339 13.22 1.30 -14.97
C ALA A 339 13.89 1.44 -13.60
N TRP A 340 14.68 2.48 -13.42
CA TRP A 340 15.12 2.87 -12.08
C TRP A 340 13.95 3.35 -11.26
N GLN A 341 13.83 2.80 -10.06
CA GLN A 341 12.85 3.18 -9.06
C GLN A 341 13.64 3.70 -7.86
N LEU A 342 13.41 4.93 -7.48
CA LEU A 342 14.12 5.59 -6.39
C LEU A 342 13.20 5.75 -5.19
N GLY A 343 13.73 5.60 -3.97
CA GLY A 343 12.95 5.81 -2.75
C GLY A 343 11.68 4.95 -2.69
N THR A 344 11.83 3.66 -3.00
CA THR A 344 10.70 2.73 -3.08
C THR A 344 10.15 2.38 -1.71
N GLY A 345 8.87 2.57 -1.50
CA GLY A 345 8.24 2.26 -0.22
C GLY A 345 6.74 2.51 -0.21
N HIS A 346 6.21 2.58 0.99
CA HIS A 346 4.78 2.70 1.30
C HIS A 346 3.95 1.73 0.47
N GLY A 347 4.31 0.46 0.58
CA GLY A 347 3.73 -0.57 -0.25
C GLY A 347 2.61 -1.32 0.43
N MET A 348 1.82 -2.00 -0.38
CA MET A 348 0.82 -2.94 0.10
C MET A 348 0.87 -4.26 -0.67
N TRP A 349 0.43 -5.32 0.01
CA TRP A 349 0.11 -6.58 -0.62
C TRP A 349 -1.25 -6.51 -1.31
N SER A 350 -1.35 -7.02 -2.51
CA SER A 350 -2.60 -7.10 -3.25
C SER A 350 -2.64 -8.38 -4.11
N HIS A 351 -3.70 -8.56 -4.87
CA HIS A 351 -3.86 -9.69 -5.79
C HIS A 351 -4.21 -9.20 -7.18
N ASP A 352 -3.61 -9.85 -8.18
CA ASP A 352 -3.94 -9.58 -9.58
C ASP A 352 -5.25 -10.29 -10.02
N GLU A 353 -5.60 -10.13 -11.30
CA GLU A 353 -6.80 -10.70 -11.90
C GLU A 353 -6.84 -12.24 -11.87
N ASP A 354 -5.68 -12.87 -11.71
CA ASP A 354 -5.53 -14.33 -11.66
C ASP A 354 -5.39 -14.83 -10.20
N GLY A 355 -5.50 -13.90 -9.20
CA GLY A 355 -5.35 -14.20 -7.78
C GLY A 355 -3.90 -14.39 -7.34
N ASN A 356 -2.91 -14.01 -8.15
CA ASN A 356 -1.52 -14.01 -7.72
C ASN A 356 -1.23 -12.82 -6.83
N LEU A 357 -0.39 -13.03 -5.82
CA LEU A 357 0.08 -11.96 -4.96
C LEU A 357 0.93 -10.96 -5.78
N ILE A 358 0.60 -9.69 -5.66
CA ILE A 358 1.36 -8.58 -6.20
C ILE A 358 1.78 -7.63 -5.09
N TYR A 359 2.83 -6.88 -5.36
CA TYR A 359 3.32 -5.83 -4.48
C TYR A 359 3.13 -4.48 -5.16
N VAL A 360 2.39 -3.61 -4.50
CA VAL A 360 2.08 -2.25 -4.94
C VAL A 360 2.87 -1.30 -4.07
N PHE A 361 3.53 -0.29 -4.65
CA PHE A 361 4.39 0.64 -3.91
C PHE A 361 4.48 1.97 -4.64
N HIS A 362 5.07 2.99 -4.05
CA HIS A 362 5.47 4.18 -4.79
C HIS A 362 6.98 4.25 -5.00
N ALA A 363 7.38 5.00 -6.01
CA ALA A 363 8.75 5.40 -6.27
C ALA A 363 8.83 6.92 -6.40
N ALA A 364 9.89 7.51 -5.83
CA ALA A 364 10.12 8.94 -5.91
C ALA A 364 10.66 9.33 -7.28
N GLU A 365 10.15 10.42 -7.83
CA GLU A 365 10.69 11.06 -9.01
C GLU A 365 11.79 12.06 -8.64
N TYR A 366 12.81 12.13 -9.48
CA TYR A 366 13.88 13.11 -9.36
C TYR A 366 14.17 13.70 -10.73
N GLU A 367 13.92 15.01 -10.87
CA GLU A 367 14.32 15.81 -12.02
C GLU A 367 15.50 16.70 -11.65
N ASP A 368 16.59 16.59 -12.42
CA ASP A 368 17.83 17.35 -12.17
C ASP A 368 18.37 17.24 -10.73
N GLY A 369 18.13 16.09 -10.07
CA GLY A 369 18.52 15.84 -8.69
C GLY A 369 17.61 16.46 -7.63
N ALA A 370 16.50 17.06 -8.02
CA ALA A 370 15.46 17.56 -7.14
C ALA A 370 14.28 16.58 -7.04
N TYR A 371 13.68 16.49 -5.87
CA TYR A 371 12.50 15.67 -5.63
C TYR A 371 11.28 16.26 -6.38
N GLY A 372 10.67 15.46 -7.25
CA GLY A 372 9.55 15.88 -8.10
C GLY A 372 8.18 15.32 -7.70
N GLY A 373 8.14 14.41 -6.75
CA GLY A 373 6.91 13.72 -6.36
C GLY A 373 7.09 12.20 -6.29
N ARG A 374 5.99 11.47 -6.20
CA ARG A 374 6.00 10.00 -6.12
C ARG A 374 4.96 9.41 -7.06
N ASP A 375 5.37 8.36 -7.77
CA ASP A 375 4.55 7.61 -8.69
C ASP A 375 4.19 6.24 -8.13
N ALA A 376 2.95 5.81 -8.32
CA ALA A 376 2.54 4.45 -8.01
C ALA A 376 3.17 3.44 -8.98
N GLN A 377 3.52 2.27 -8.44
CA GLN A 377 4.10 1.13 -9.15
C GLN A 377 3.35 -0.15 -8.78
N VAL A 378 3.27 -1.10 -9.72
CA VAL A 378 2.65 -2.42 -9.49
C VAL A 378 3.54 -3.54 -10.03
#